data_0ed80c7c9dfa42105627e8679317d67f
#
_entry.id   0ed80c7c9dfa42105627e8679317d67f
#
_cell.length_a   1.000
_cell.length_b   1.000
_cell.length_c   1.000
_cell.angle_alpha   90.00
_cell.angle_beta   90.00
_cell.angle_gamma   90.00
#
_symmetry.space_group_name_H-M   'P 1'
#
loop_
_entity.id
_entity.type
_entity.pdbx_description
1 polymer ?
#
loop_
_entity_poly.entity_id
_entity_poly.type
_entity_poly.pdbx_seq_one_letter_code
_entity_poly.pdbx_strand_id
1 'polypeptide(L)'
;MLDNAPAIAIKTSPFFFWDAIAKRFRRKDNGQFVGTNRMVEERDQYLEKEKQINLELSQKLFNREIDIATFEKQFKKNLIRVYTVQYIMAKGGRANMTQRDWGILGAAIKKQYVYANQFMLELAAGRYTENQFRVVANRMGLYTDSSSQMYERGKVEVMSGGTLVLPAYPGDGSTTCMSRDRCHWRIIELDTHWECYWTLEAGAKHCDTCLGRASEYNPLIIPK
;
A
#
# COMPACT_ATOMS: atom_id res chain seq x y z
N MET A 1 -12.62 2.34 -18.76
CA MET A 1 -12.54 3.82 -18.66
C MET A 1 -11.44 4.29 -17.68
N LEU A 2 -10.29 3.60 -17.62
CA LEU A 2 -9.10 4.07 -16.89
C LEU A 2 -7.95 4.45 -17.85
N ASP A 3 -8.20 4.41 -19.17
CA ASP A 3 -7.18 4.71 -20.19
C ASP A 3 -6.81 6.21 -20.26
N ASN A 4 -7.55 7.07 -19.56
CA ASN A 4 -7.27 8.52 -19.45
C ASN A 4 -6.81 8.94 -18.04
N ALA A 5 -6.33 8.01 -17.19
CA ALA A 5 -5.57 8.45 -16.04
C ALA A 5 -4.36 9.25 -16.59
N PRO A 6 -4.19 10.54 -16.19
CA PRO A 6 -3.07 11.32 -16.65
C PRO A 6 -1.83 10.49 -16.43
N ALA A 7 -0.98 10.39 -17.44
CA ALA A 7 0.32 9.75 -17.32
C ALA A 7 1.07 10.50 -16.22
N ILE A 8 0.78 10.13 -14.98
CA ILE A 8 1.63 10.49 -13.85
C ILE A 8 2.93 9.82 -14.23
N ALA A 9 3.86 10.63 -14.73
CA ALA A 9 5.21 10.20 -14.97
C ALA A 9 5.75 9.77 -13.61
N ILE A 10 5.45 8.51 -13.23
CA ILE A 10 6.09 7.84 -12.12
C ILE A 10 7.52 7.62 -12.60
N LYS A 11 8.33 8.69 -12.53
CA LYS A 11 9.78 8.64 -12.78
C LYS A 11 10.51 7.76 -11.77
N THR A 12 9.81 7.30 -10.75
CA THR A 12 10.28 6.27 -9.83
C THR A 12 9.90 4.91 -10.41
N SER A 13 10.64 4.50 -11.43
CA SER A 13 10.80 3.06 -11.63
C SER A 13 11.25 2.50 -10.28
N PRO A 14 10.55 1.50 -9.71
CA PRO A 14 11.05 0.90 -8.48
C PRO A 14 12.50 0.51 -8.70
N PHE A 15 13.32 0.68 -7.68
CA PHE A 15 14.76 0.38 -7.72
C PHE A 15 15.01 -1.12 -7.99
N PHE A 16 13.94 -1.91 -8.05
CA PHE A 16 13.96 -3.36 -8.14
C PHE A 16 13.14 -3.86 -9.33
N PHE A 17 13.50 -5.03 -9.84
CA PHE A 17 12.69 -5.80 -10.76
C PHE A 17 12.58 -7.24 -10.29
N TRP A 18 11.50 -7.92 -10.69
CA TRP A 18 11.29 -9.33 -10.43
C TRP A 18 12.04 -10.16 -11.47
N ASP A 19 12.92 -11.04 -11.01
CA ASP A 19 13.56 -12.06 -11.81
C ASP A 19 12.70 -13.33 -11.75
N ALA A 20 11.95 -13.59 -12.81
CA ALA A 20 11.01 -14.70 -12.87
C ALA A 20 11.70 -16.08 -12.87
N ILE A 21 12.96 -16.16 -13.36
CA ILE A 21 13.74 -17.40 -13.37
C ILE A 21 14.25 -17.71 -11.97
N ALA A 22 14.85 -16.73 -11.31
CA ALA A 22 15.38 -16.88 -9.96
C ALA A 22 14.28 -16.80 -8.88
N LYS A 23 13.03 -16.41 -9.24
CA LYS A 23 11.92 -16.12 -8.32
C LYS A 23 12.33 -15.19 -7.16
N ARG A 24 13.08 -14.14 -7.49
CA ARG A 24 13.65 -13.17 -6.54
C ARG A 24 13.70 -11.78 -7.14
N PHE A 25 13.70 -10.78 -6.26
CA PHE A 25 13.91 -9.40 -6.68
C PHE A 25 15.39 -9.09 -6.88
N ARG A 26 15.70 -8.27 -7.89
CA ARG A 26 17.04 -7.72 -8.16
C ARG A 26 17.01 -6.20 -8.20
N ARG A 27 18.12 -5.60 -7.85
CA ARG A 27 18.37 -4.16 -8.06
C ARG A 27 18.52 -3.88 -9.55
N LYS A 28 18.00 -2.72 -9.98
CA LYS A 28 18.14 -2.29 -11.38
C LYS A 28 19.52 -1.72 -11.71
N ASP A 29 20.19 -1.15 -10.72
CA ASP A 29 21.49 -0.50 -10.90
C ASP A 29 22.64 -1.49 -11.08
N ASN A 30 22.62 -2.63 -10.42
CA ASN A 30 23.73 -3.60 -10.40
C ASN A 30 23.32 -5.08 -10.58
N GLY A 31 22.02 -5.37 -10.74
CA GLY A 31 21.51 -6.73 -10.93
C GLY A 31 21.61 -7.66 -9.71
N GLN A 32 22.10 -7.19 -8.57
CA GLN A 32 22.21 -7.99 -7.36
C GLN A 32 20.85 -8.34 -6.77
N PHE A 33 20.74 -9.49 -6.11
CA PHE A 33 19.54 -9.87 -5.38
C PHE A 33 19.25 -8.93 -4.22
N VAL A 34 17.98 -8.68 -3.98
CA VAL A 34 17.50 -7.83 -2.89
C VAL A 34 16.77 -8.68 -1.87
N GLY A 35 17.14 -8.52 -0.61
CA GLY A 35 16.42 -9.12 0.51
C GLY A 35 15.12 -8.37 0.81
N THR A 36 14.14 -9.09 1.36
CA THR A 36 12.83 -8.55 1.71
C THR A 36 12.93 -7.32 2.63
N ASN A 37 13.82 -7.34 3.61
CA ASN A 37 14.00 -6.22 4.53
C ASN A 37 14.36 -4.92 3.81
N ARG A 38 15.25 -4.97 2.81
CA ARG A 38 15.62 -3.78 2.03
C ARG A 38 14.45 -3.22 1.23
N MET A 39 13.61 -4.09 0.69
CA MET A 39 12.41 -3.67 -0.04
C MET A 39 11.39 -3.02 0.90
N VAL A 40 11.25 -3.54 2.11
CA VAL A 40 10.38 -2.98 3.16
C VAL A 40 10.91 -1.60 3.59
N GLU A 41 12.21 -1.44 3.83
CA GLU A 41 12.82 -0.15 4.16
C GLU A 41 12.53 0.92 3.10
N GLU A 42 12.68 0.61 1.82
CA GLU A 42 12.42 1.56 0.74
C GLU A 42 10.93 1.87 0.58
N ARG A 43 10.06 0.88 0.80
CA ARG A 43 8.61 1.09 0.90
C ARG A 43 8.30 2.10 2.00
N ASP A 44 8.84 1.90 3.19
CA ASP A 44 8.54 2.72 4.35
C ASP A 44 9.08 4.14 4.19
N GLN A 45 10.30 4.29 3.64
CA GLN A 45 10.83 5.61 3.28
C GLN A 45 9.95 6.35 2.26
N TYR A 46 9.37 5.63 1.29
CA TYR A 46 8.42 6.20 0.36
C TYR A 46 7.13 6.65 1.06
N LEU A 47 6.56 5.82 1.95
CA LEU A 47 5.37 6.18 2.71
C LEU A 47 5.59 7.41 3.60
N GLU A 48 6.74 7.54 4.25
CA GLU A 48 7.06 8.71 5.06
C GLU A 48 7.15 9.99 4.21
N LYS A 49 7.72 9.93 3.02
CA LYS A 49 7.71 11.08 2.08
C LYS A 49 6.29 11.47 1.67
N GLU A 50 5.41 10.49 1.43
CA GLU A 50 4.01 10.76 1.09
C GLU A 50 3.23 11.35 2.27
N LYS A 51 3.52 10.96 3.51
CA LYS A 51 2.95 11.58 4.71
C LYS A 51 3.41 13.03 4.86
N GLN A 52 4.67 13.34 4.54
CA GLN A 52 5.15 14.70 4.54
C GLN A 52 4.43 15.57 3.49
N ILE A 53 4.19 15.05 2.29
CA ILE A 53 3.39 15.73 1.26
C ILE A 53 1.95 16.00 1.76
N ASN A 54 1.35 15.05 2.48
CA ASN A 54 0.03 15.24 3.08
C ASN A 54 0.03 16.31 4.17
N LEU A 55 1.10 16.39 4.98
CA LEU A 55 1.27 17.44 5.99
C LEU A 55 1.34 18.83 5.34
N GLU A 56 2.17 18.99 4.30
CA GLU A 56 2.30 20.24 3.55
C GLU A 56 0.97 20.65 2.88
N LEU A 57 0.26 19.67 2.31
CA LEU A 57 -1.05 19.91 1.70
C LEU A 57 -2.08 20.39 2.73
N SER A 58 -2.05 19.80 3.93
CA SER A 58 -2.91 20.22 5.04
C SER A 58 -2.57 21.62 5.52
N GLN A 59 -1.29 21.97 5.63
CA GLN A 59 -0.86 23.33 5.98
C GLN A 59 -1.37 24.36 4.98
N LYS A 60 -1.24 24.08 3.66
CA LYS A 60 -1.74 24.99 2.60
C LYS A 60 -3.24 25.24 2.71
N LEU A 61 -4.03 24.20 3.03
CA LEU A 61 -5.47 24.39 3.26
C LEU A 61 -5.75 25.32 4.43
N PHE A 62 -5.13 25.07 5.58
CA PHE A 62 -5.38 25.87 6.80
C PHE A 62 -4.76 27.26 6.76
N ASN A 63 -3.70 27.47 5.98
CA ASN A 63 -3.16 28.79 5.65
C ASN A 63 -4.00 29.54 4.59
N ARG A 64 -5.08 28.92 4.06
CA ARG A 64 -5.93 29.49 3.00
C ARG A 64 -5.19 29.74 1.68
N GLU A 65 -4.07 29.04 1.45
CA GLU A 65 -3.32 29.09 0.19
C GLU A 65 -4.06 28.33 -0.92
N ILE A 66 -4.88 27.35 -0.55
CA ILE A 66 -5.74 26.58 -1.45
C ILE A 66 -7.15 26.43 -0.84
N ASP A 67 -8.14 26.27 -1.68
CA ASP A 67 -9.50 25.95 -1.28
C ASP A 67 -9.72 24.45 -1.06
N ILE A 68 -10.86 24.08 -0.47
CA ILE A 68 -11.22 22.69 -0.18
C ILE A 68 -11.32 21.85 -1.45
N ALA A 69 -11.80 22.41 -2.56
CA ALA A 69 -11.93 21.70 -3.84
C ALA A 69 -10.55 21.34 -4.41
N THR A 70 -9.61 22.27 -4.35
CA THR A 70 -8.21 22.06 -4.75
C THR A 70 -7.53 21.05 -3.83
N PHE A 71 -7.74 21.14 -2.51
CA PHE A 71 -7.25 20.19 -1.54
C PHE A 71 -7.77 18.77 -1.84
N GLU A 72 -9.07 18.60 -2.03
CA GLU A 72 -9.70 17.32 -2.36
C GLU A 72 -9.10 16.71 -3.63
N LYS A 73 -8.97 17.50 -4.69
CA LYS A 73 -8.38 17.07 -5.97
C LYS A 73 -6.94 16.58 -5.79
N GLN A 74 -6.12 17.32 -5.03
CA GLN A 74 -4.73 16.95 -4.78
C GLN A 74 -4.64 15.72 -3.88
N PHE A 75 -5.45 15.61 -2.83
CA PHE A 75 -5.50 14.46 -1.96
C PHE A 75 -5.89 13.18 -2.72
N LYS A 76 -6.95 13.23 -3.53
CA LYS A 76 -7.37 12.09 -4.36
C LYS A 76 -6.28 11.67 -5.36
N LYS A 77 -5.57 12.63 -5.95
CA LYS A 77 -4.42 12.36 -6.83
C LYS A 77 -3.28 11.67 -6.07
N ASN A 78 -2.97 12.13 -4.86
CA ASN A 78 -1.97 11.51 -4.00
C ASN A 78 -2.36 10.08 -3.63
N LEU A 79 -3.63 9.85 -3.27
CA LEU A 79 -4.16 8.53 -2.96
C LEU A 79 -3.95 7.54 -4.11
N ILE A 80 -4.36 7.92 -5.34
CA ILE A 80 -4.12 7.09 -6.53
C ILE A 80 -2.63 6.78 -6.68
N ARG A 81 -1.77 7.79 -6.56
CA ARG A 81 -0.32 7.65 -6.73
C ARG A 81 0.26 6.66 -5.72
N VAL A 82 -0.06 6.82 -4.44
CA VAL A 82 0.50 5.99 -3.37
C VAL A 82 0.10 4.53 -3.57
N TYR A 83 -1.17 4.24 -3.81
CA TYR A 83 -1.66 2.89 -4.06
C TYR A 83 -1.02 2.26 -5.29
N THR A 84 -0.90 3.05 -6.38
CA THR A 84 -0.29 2.59 -7.63
C THR A 84 1.19 2.28 -7.45
N VAL A 85 1.93 3.16 -6.79
CA VAL A 85 3.38 2.97 -6.57
C VAL A 85 3.65 1.75 -5.68
N GLN A 86 2.87 1.55 -4.62
CA GLN A 86 2.99 0.39 -3.74
C GLN A 86 2.82 -0.93 -4.52
N TYR A 87 1.79 -0.99 -5.35
CA TYR A 87 1.51 -2.20 -6.15
C TYR A 87 2.59 -2.44 -7.21
N ILE A 88 2.99 -1.41 -7.97
CA ILE A 88 4.04 -1.49 -8.99
C ILE A 88 5.39 -1.87 -8.37
N MET A 89 5.72 -1.33 -7.20
CA MET A 89 6.94 -1.67 -6.46
C MET A 89 6.97 -3.16 -6.15
N ALA A 90 5.88 -3.70 -5.62
CA ALA A 90 5.76 -5.11 -5.27
C ALA A 90 5.74 -6.04 -6.49
N LYS A 91 5.23 -5.57 -7.63
CA LYS A 91 5.27 -6.32 -8.91
C LYS A 91 6.63 -6.27 -9.60
N GLY A 92 7.60 -5.50 -9.07
CA GLY A 92 8.92 -5.33 -9.70
C GLY A 92 8.90 -4.48 -10.97
N GLY A 93 7.88 -3.62 -11.12
CA GLY A 93 7.78 -2.66 -12.20
C GLY A 93 6.44 -2.65 -12.94
N ARG A 94 6.16 -1.53 -13.60
CA ARG A 94 4.91 -1.34 -14.36
C ARG A 94 4.74 -2.35 -15.49
N ALA A 95 5.83 -2.80 -16.10
CA ALA A 95 5.80 -3.78 -17.19
C ALA A 95 5.24 -5.15 -16.74
N ASN A 96 5.26 -5.44 -15.44
CA ASN A 96 4.75 -6.68 -14.87
C ASN A 96 3.27 -6.58 -14.43
N MET A 97 2.62 -5.43 -14.67
CA MET A 97 1.21 -5.22 -14.35
C MET A 97 0.32 -5.85 -15.43
N THR A 98 -0.60 -6.69 -15.02
CA THR A 98 -1.63 -7.28 -15.86
C THR A 98 -2.93 -6.48 -15.81
N GLN A 99 -3.89 -6.77 -16.68
CA GLN A 99 -5.23 -6.18 -16.62
C GLN A 99 -5.93 -6.51 -15.29
N ARG A 100 -5.73 -7.71 -14.76
CA ARG A 100 -6.23 -8.13 -13.44
C ARG A 100 -5.65 -7.25 -12.33
N ASP A 101 -4.35 -6.97 -12.35
CA ASP A 101 -3.68 -6.11 -11.37
C ASP A 101 -4.29 -4.70 -11.35
N TRP A 102 -4.54 -4.12 -12.51
CA TRP A 102 -5.22 -2.83 -12.63
C TRP A 102 -6.65 -2.86 -12.09
N GLY A 103 -7.37 -3.98 -12.27
CA GLY A 103 -8.69 -4.20 -11.67
C GLY A 103 -8.65 -4.25 -10.14
N ILE A 104 -7.71 -5.00 -9.56
CA ILE A 104 -7.49 -5.09 -8.10
C ILE A 104 -7.16 -3.71 -7.53
N LEU A 105 -6.22 -2.99 -8.14
CA LEU A 105 -5.82 -1.64 -7.74
C LEU A 105 -7.00 -0.66 -7.80
N GLY A 106 -7.75 -0.67 -8.90
CA GLY A 106 -8.92 0.19 -9.08
C GLY A 106 -10.01 -0.06 -8.03
N ALA A 107 -10.29 -1.32 -7.70
CA ALA A 107 -11.24 -1.68 -6.66
C ALA A 107 -10.81 -1.19 -5.27
N ALA A 108 -9.52 -1.32 -4.93
CA ALA A 108 -8.98 -0.83 -3.67
C ALA A 108 -9.06 0.71 -3.57
N ILE A 109 -8.69 1.43 -4.62
CA ILE A 109 -8.79 2.90 -4.66
C ILE A 109 -10.26 3.34 -4.53
N LYS A 110 -11.19 2.68 -5.24
CA LYS A 110 -12.62 2.97 -5.15
C LYS A 110 -13.14 2.84 -3.71
N LYS A 111 -12.72 1.79 -2.99
CA LYS A 111 -13.06 1.61 -1.57
C LYS A 111 -12.55 2.78 -0.73
N GLN A 112 -11.33 3.24 -0.97
CA GLN A 112 -10.77 4.38 -0.22
C GLN A 112 -11.48 5.70 -0.53
N TYR A 113 -11.98 5.89 -1.74
CA TYR A 113 -12.76 7.08 -2.08
C TYR A 113 -14.04 7.24 -1.27
N VAL A 114 -14.68 6.14 -0.86
CA VAL A 114 -15.84 6.21 0.03
C VAL A 114 -15.48 6.92 1.34
N TYR A 115 -14.38 6.51 1.97
CA TYR A 115 -13.89 7.11 3.21
C TYR A 115 -13.35 8.54 2.98
N ALA A 116 -12.63 8.76 1.90
CA ALA A 116 -12.10 10.07 1.53
C ALA A 116 -13.20 11.10 1.30
N ASN A 117 -14.29 10.72 0.65
CA ASN A 117 -15.44 11.60 0.44
C ASN A 117 -16.09 11.99 1.78
N GLN A 118 -16.28 11.05 2.70
CA GLN A 118 -16.77 11.35 4.04
C GLN A 118 -15.86 12.32 4.79
N PHE A 119 -14.55 12.13 4.69
CA PHE A 119 -13.56 13.04 5.26
C PHE A 119 -13.64 14.45 4.66
N MET A 120 -13.84 14.56 3.34
CA MET A 120 -14.02 15.87 2.68
C MET A 120 -15.29 16.59 3.15
N LEU A 121 -16.39 15.86 3.34
CA LEU A 121 -17.62 16.42 3.90
C LEU A 121 -17.41 16.99 5.33
N GLU A 122 -16.65 16.28 6.15
CA GLU A 122 -16.31 16.76 7.50
C GLU A 122 -15.41 18.02 7.48
N LEU A 123 -14.46 18.11 6.55
CA LEU A 123 -13.67 19.29 6.31
C LEU A 123 -14.54 20.47 5.86
N ALA A 124 -15.41 20.26 4.89
CA ALA A 124 -16.32 21.28 4.36
C ALA A 124 -17.31 21.78 5.42
N ALA A 125 -17.73 20.90 6.34
CA ALA A 125 -18.59 21.26 7.48
C ALA A 125 -17.84 22.02 8.61
N GLY A 126 -16.57 22.33 8.45
CA GLY A 126 -15.78 23.08 9.44
C GLY A 126 -15.49 22.28 10.72
N ARG A 127 -15.49 20.95 10.67
CA ARG A 127 -15.22 20.12 11.87
C ARG A 127 -13.78 20.25 12.39
N TYR A 128 -12.88 20.88 11.63
CA TYR A 128 -11.49 21.09 12.00
C TYR A 128 -11.16 22.56 12.06
N THR A 129 -10.58 22.99 13.17
CA THR A 129 -10.12 24.37 13.40
C THR A 129 -8.72 24.60 12.79
N GLU A 130 -8.33 25.87 12.65
CA GLU A 130 -7.04 26.27 12.05
C GLU A 130 -5.82 25.59 12.72
N ASN A 131 -5.88 25.33 14.02
CA ASN A 131 -4.79 24.67 14.74
C ASN A 131 -4.73 23.14 14.54
N GLN A 132 -5.69 22.56 13.80
CA GLN A 132 -5.83 21.11 13.65
C GLN A 132 -5.27 20.56 12.33
N PHE A 133 -4.46 21.32 11.60
CA PHE A 133 -3.87 20.84 10.33
C PHE A 133 -3.10 19.51 10.50
N ARG A 134 -2.43 19.30 11.65
CA ARG A 134 -1.74 18.03 11.95
C ARG A 134 -2.71 16.87 12.15
N VAL A 135 -3.89 17.12 12.71
CA VAL A 135 -4.94 16.10 12.86
C VAL A 135 -5.45 15.67 11.48
N VAL A 136 -5.66 16.64 10.58
CA VAL A 136 -6.04 16.39 9.19
C VAL A 136 -4.94 15.63 8.46
N ALA A 137 -3.68 16.05 8.58
CA ALA A 137 -2.53 15.35 8.00
C ALA A 137 -2.38 13.91 8.51
N ASN A 138 -2.56 13.69 9.82
CA ASN A 138 -2.52 12.35 10.40
C ASN A 138 -3.65 11.46 9.84
N ARG A 139 -4.85 12.02 9.66
CA ARG A 139 -5.96 11.29 9.04
C ARG A 139 -5.65 10.94 7.58
N MET A 140 -5.07 11.86 6.82
CA MET A 140 -4.58 11.55 5.45
C MET A 140 -3.49 10.49 5.48
N GLY A 141 -2.62 10.48 6.50
CA GLY A 141 -1.60 9.47 6.73
C GLY A 141 -2.16 8.05 6.87
N LEU A 142 -3.36 7.89 7.46
CA LEU A 142 -4.02 6.57 7.55
C LEU A 142 -4.36 5.99 6.17
N TYR A 143 -4.73 6.82 5.20
CA TYR A 143 -4.93 6.37 3.82
C TYR A 143 -3.60 5.99 3.15
N THR A 144 -2.52 6.72 3.46
CA THR A 144 -1.17 6.40 3.02
C THR A 144 -0.73 5.05 3.58
N ASP A 145 -0.88 4.83 4.88
CA ASP A 145 -0.54 3.57 5.54
C ASP A 145 -1.36 2.39 4.96
N SER A 146 -2.66 2.60 4.73
CA SER A 146 -3.54 1.58 4.13
C SER A 146 -3.09 1.13 2.73
N SER A 147 -2.27 1.92 2.02
CA SER A 147 -1.72 1.51 0.72
C SER A 147 -0.73 0.36 0.81
N SER A 148 -0.19 0.05 2.00
CA SER A 148 0.69 -1.11 2.24
C SER A 148 0.04 -2.44 1.87
N GLN A 149 -1.29 -2.54 1.97
CA GLN A 149 -2.03 -3.70 1.46
C GLN A 149 -1.77 -3.97 -0.03
N MET A 150 -1.55 -2.92 -0.82
CA MET A 150 -1.25 -3.06 -2.25
C MET A 150 0.14 -3.64 -2.47
N TYR A 151 1.11 -3.26 -1.65
CA TYR A 151 2.43 -3.87 -1.67
C TYR A 151 2.36 -5.37 -1.36
N GLU A 152 1.65 -5.76 -0.30
CA GLU A 152 1.50 -7.17 0.06
C GLU A 152 0.74 -7.97 -1.02
N ARG A 153 -0.34 -7.41 -1.60
CA ARG A 153 -1.06 -8.04 -2.71
C ARG A 153 -0.17 -8.22 -3.95
N GLY A 154 0.54 -7.17 -4.36
CA GLY A 154 1.44 -7.22 -5.52
C GLY A 154 2.57 -8.24 -5.34
N LYS A 155 3.11 -8.37 -4.12
CA LYS A 155 4.11 -9.38 -3.77
C LYS A 155 3.56 -10.79 -3.94
N VAL A 156 2.36 -11.07 -3.42
CA VAL A 156 1.68 -12.37 -3.57
C VAL A 156 1.42 -12.67 -5.05
N GLU A 157 0.86 -11.71 -5.79
CA GLU A 157 0.56 -11.86 -7.22
C GLU A 157 1.81 -12.18 -8.06
N VAL A 158 2.95 -11.50 -7.80
CA VAL A 158 4.16 -11.75 -8.58
C VAL A 158 4.83 -13.08 -8.22
N MET A 159 4.82 -13.45 -6.94
CA MET A 159 5.44 -14.70 -6.48
C MET A 159 4.67 -15.94 -6.95
N SER A 160 3.34 -15.84 -7.00
CA SER A 160 2.46 -16.97 -7.35
C SER A 160 2.05 -16.99 -8.83
N GLY A 161 2.46 -16.02 -9.64
CA GLY A 161 1.93 -15.86 -10.99
C GLY A 161 0.41 -15.58 -11.02
N GLY A 162 -0.17 -15.09 -9.93
CA GLY A 162 -1.59 -14.78 -9.80
C GLY A 162 -2.50 -15.95 -9.40
N THR A 163 -1.93 -17.11 -9.05
CA THR A 163 -2.70 -18.31 -8.68
C THR A 163 -3.09 -18.35 -7.21
N LEU A 164 -2.30 -17.69 -6.33
CA LEU A 164 -2.52 -17.70 -4.89
C LEU A 164 -3.50 -16.59 -4.46
N VAL A 165 -4.55 -16.97 -3.74
CA VAL A 165 -5.49 -16.03 -3.12
C VAL A 165 -5.41 -16.20 -1.62
N LEU A 166 -5.04 -15.13 -0.91
CA LEU A 166 -4.97 -15.12 0.55
C LEU A 166 -6.25 -14.53 1.16
N PRO A 167 -6.65 -14.99 2.36
CA PRO A 167 -7.91 -14.57 3.00
C PRO A 167 -7.90 -13.11 3.46
N ALA A 168 -6.73 -12.55 3.71
CA ALA A 168 -6.55 -11.19 4.19
C ALA A 168 -5.16 -10.64 3.83
N TYR A 169 -5.01 -9.31 3.87
CA TYR A 169 -3.73 -8.66 3.63
C TYR A 169 -3.46 -7.60 4.70
N PRO A 170 -2.22 -7.48 5.20
CA PRO A 170 -1.85 -6.40 6.11
C PRO A 170 -2.26 -5.03 5.56
N GLY A 171 -2.90 -4.22 6.39
CA GLY A 171 -3.38 -2.89 6.00
C GLY A 171 -4.73 -2.86 5.24
N ASP A 172 -5.40 -4.00 5.03
CA ASP A 172 -6.69 -4.08 4.32
C ASP A 172 -7.92 -3.71 5.19
N GLY A 173 -7.69 -3.40 6.47
CA GLY A 173 -8.71 -3.05 7.44
C GLY A 173 -9.37 -4.25 8.11
N SER A 174 -8.90 -5.47 7.88
CA SER A 174 -9.44 -6.71 8.47
C SER A 174 -8.82 -7.06 9.83
N THR A 175 -7.88 -6.26 10.32
CA THR A 175 -7.27 -6.39 11.66
C THR A 175 -7.66 -5.20 12.54
N THR A 176 -7.55 -5.34 13.87
CA THR A 176 -7.84 -4.26 14.82
C THR A 176 -6.90 -3.05 14.65
N CYS A 177 -5.66 -3.27 14.21
CA CYS A 177 -4.72 -2.19 13.88
C CYS A 177 -5.04 -1.49 12.53
N MET A 178 -5.94 -2.06 11.72
CA MET A 178 -6.46 -1.51 10.46
C MET A 178 -5.33 -1.13 9.48
N SER A 179 -5.21 0.16 9.14
CA SER A 179 -4.18 0.67 8.21
C SER A 179 -2.77 0.70 8.80
N ARG A 180 -2.62 0.62 10.11
CA ARG A 180 -1.32 0.60 10.82
C ARG A 180 -0.73 -0.78 10.98
N ASP A 181 -1.26 -1.75 10.24
CA ASP A 181 -0.78 -3.13 10.25
C ASP A 181 0.61 -3.21 9.58
N ARG A 182 1.60 -3.63 10.36
CA ARG A 182 2.99 -3.81 9.92
C ARG A 182 3.36 -5.27 9.69
N CYS A 183 2.40 -6.17 9.83
CA CYS A 183 2.61 -7.57 9.53
C CYS A 183 2.87 -7.77 8.03
N HIS A 184 3.33 -8.95 7.65
CA HIS A 184 3.56 -9.31 6.25
C HIS A 184 3.37 -10.80 6.04
N TRP A 185 3.08 -11.19 4.80
CA TRP A 185 3.07 -12.58 4.41
C TRP A 185 4.46 -13.07 4.03
N ARG A 186 4.89 -14.19 4.62
CA ARG A 186 5.98 -15.02 4.11
C ARG A 186 5.36 -16.21 3.39
N ILE A 187 5.72 -16.42 2.14
CA ILE A 187 5.13 -17.43 1.25
C ILE A 187 6.24 -18.35 0.78
N ILE A 188 6.00 -19.65 0.86
CA ILE A 188 6.89 -20.70 0.39
C ILE A 188 6.12 -21.52 -0.64
N GLU A 189 6.67 -21.63 -1.83
CA GLU A 189 6.11 -22.49 -2.89
C GLU A 189 6.66 -23.90 -2.74
N LEU A 190 5.75 -24.88 -2.64
CA LEU A 190 6.06 -26.30 -2.70
C LEU A 190 5.41 -26.92 -3.94
N ASP A 191 5.73 -28.17 -4.25
CA ASP A 191 5.26 -28.81 -5.48
C ASP A 191 3.73 -28.89 -5.56
N THR A 192 3.07 -29.21 -4.45
CA THR A 192 1.62 -29.47 -4.37
C THR A 192 0.82 -28.35 -3.73
N HIS A 193 1.45 -27.44 -3.02
CA HIS A 193 0.76 -26.42 -2.24
C HIS A 193 1.66 -25.21 -1.94
N TRP A 194 1.03 -24.17 -1.36
CA TRP A 194 1.68 -23.00 -0.79
C TRP A 194 1.64 -23.08 0.72
N GLU A 195 2.75 -22.79 1.38
CA GLU A 195 2.79 -22.50 2.81
C GLU A 195 2.84 -20.98 3.02
N CYS A 196 1.83 -20.46 3.69
CA CYS A 196 1.68 -19.03 3.90
C CYS A 196 1.68 -18.70 5.39
N TYR A 197 2.62 -17.86 5.82
CA TYR A 197 2.81 -17.50 7.23
C TYR A 197 2.48 -16.03 7.42
N TRP A 198 1.58 -15.73 8.37
CA TRP A 198 1.37 -14.37 8.82
C TRP A 198 2.49 -13.99 9.78
N THR A 199 3.42 -13.16 9.32
CA THR A 199 4.63 -12.81 10.07
C THR A 199 4.45 -11.47 10.75
N LEU A 200 4.71 -11.44 12.05
CA LEU A 200 4.71 -10.23 12.86
C LEU A 200 6.02 -9.47 12.68
N GLU A 201 5.96 -8.14 12.61
CA GLU A 201 7.17 -7.32 12.55
C GLU A 201 7.86 -7.26 13.92
N ALA A 202 9.15 -7.57 13.97
CA ALA A 202 9.94 -7.54 15.19
C ALA A 202 9.99 -6.13 15.80
N GLY A 203 9.78 -6.03 17.12
CA GLY A 203 9.82 -4.76 17.86
C GLY A 203 8.56 -3.89 17.73
N ALA A 204 7.57 -4.26 16.93
CA ALA A 204 6.28 -3.58 16.87
C ALA A 204 5.30 -4.15 17.92
N LYS A 205 4.36 -3.28 18.37
CA LYS A 205 3.20 -3.76 19.13
C LYS A 205 2.17 -4.33 18.15
N HIS A 206 1.67 -5.53 18.47
CA HIS A 206 0.68 -6.21 17.64
C HIS A 206 -0.68 -6.25 18.35
N CYS A 207 -1.76 -6.12 17.57
CA CYS A 207 -3.11 -6.30 18.08
C CYS A 207 -3.46 -7.80 18.18
N ASP A 208 -4.50 -8.11 18.97
CA ASP A 208 -4.95 -9.49 19.20
C ASP A 208 -5.29 -10.23 17.89
N THR A 209 -5.87 -9.52 16.92
CA THR A 209 -6.17 -10.10 15.59
C THR A 209 -4.89 -10.54 14.87
N CYS A 210 -3.81 -9.73 14.91
CA CYS A 210 -2.53 -10.09 14.29
C CYS A 210 -1.87 -11.26 15.02
N LEU A 211 -1.92 -11.29 16.35
CA LEU A 211 -1.41 -12.40 17.16
C LEU A 211 -2.18 -13.70 16.87
N GLY A 212 -3.52 -13.62 16.80
CA GLY A 212 -4.36 -14.75 16.44
C GLY A 212 -4.03 -15.32 15.05
N ARG A 213 -3.89 -14.42 14.04
CA ARG A 213 -3.50 -14.82 12.67
C ARG A 213 -2.10 -15.43 12.61
N ALA A 214 -1.14 -14.89 13.35
CA ALA A 214 0.21 -15.46 13.39
C ALA A 214 0.22 -16.87 13.99
N SER A 215 -0.72 -17.20 14.87
CA SER A 215 -0.92 -18.55 15.40
C SER A 215 -1.68 -19.44 14.42
N GLU A 216 -2.78 -18.94 13.84
CA GLU A 216 -3.67 -19.69 12.94
C GLU A 216 -2.98 -19.99 11.59
N TYR A 217 -2.25 -19.01 11.04
CA TYR A 217 -1.57 -19.11 9.73
C TYR A 217 -0.07 -19.42 9.92
N ASN A 218 0.24 -20.58 10.49
CA ASN A 218 1.62 -20.97 10.82
C ASN A 218 1.92 -22.46 10.49
N PRO A 219 1.89 -22.90 9.24
CA PRO A 219 1.43 -22.19 8.03
C PRO A 219 -0.07 -22.36 7.74
N LEU A 220 -0.63 -21.41 6.98
CA LEU A 220 -1.83 -21.63 6.20
C LEU A 220 -1.45 -22.41 4.93
N ILE A 221 -2.02 -23.59 4.74
CA ILE A 221 -1.78 -24.44 3.57
C ILE A 221 -2.82 -24.16 2.49
N ILE A 222 -2.38 -23.80 1.30
CA ILE A 222 -3.26 -23.55 0.14
C ILE A 222 -2.82 -24.48 -1.00
N PRO A 223 -3.66 -25.43 -1.43
CA PRO A 223 -3.38 -26.30 -2.58
C PRO A 223 -3.17 -25.52 -3.87
N LYS A 224 -2.36 -26.05 -4.79
CA LYS A 224 -2.18 -25.54 -6.16
C LYS A 224 -3.28 -26.03 -7.10
#